data_da645d0b39c4ac52fca2bbd360f284c5
#
_entry.id   da645d0b39c4ac52fca2bbd360f284c5
#
_cell.length_a   1.000
_cell.length_b   1.000
_cell.length_c   1.000
_cell.angle_alpha   90.00
_cell.angle_beta   90.00
_cell.angle_gamma   90.00
#
_symmetry.space_group_name_H-M   'P 1'
#
loop_
_entity.id
_entity.type
_entity.pdbx_description
1 polymer ?
#
loop_
_entity_poly.entity_id
_entity_poly.type
_entity_poly.pdbx_seq_one_letter_code
_entity_poly.pdbx_strand_id
1 'polypeptide(L)'
;MKLLMFEHCSLCFRVRMVAALKGTHLVEQVVEDDDSDAMTALVGRRVIPILVLDDGQPMLESWDMVAHIDSIGEPVLTGPERPEIAAIADRMLDVTPFLTMPRYPLLPLPEFRTVAARDHFLVRKREA
;
A
#
# COMPACT_ATOMS: atom_id res chain seq x y z
N MET A 1 -1.15 -14.50 6.45
CA MET A 1 -1.49 -13.04 6.48
C MET A 1 -2.14 -12.61 5.18
N LYS A 2 -3.02 -11.58 5.22
CA LYS A 2 -3.71 -11.04 4.04
C LYS A 2 -3.47 -9.53 3.93
N LEU A 3 -3.09 -9.04 2.75
CA LEU A 3 -2.84 -7.64 2.47
C LEU A 3 -3.96 -7.05 1.61
N LEU A 4 -4.74 -6.11 2.15
CA LEU A 4 -5.66 -5.27 1.35
C LEU A 4 -4.83 -4.12 0.74
N MET A 5 -4.95 -3.94 -0.57
CA MET A 5 -4.04 -3.08 -1.31
C MET A 5 -4.65 -2.47 -2.58
N PHE A 6 -3.95 -1.47 -3.11
CA PHE A 6 -4.03 -1.04 -4.50
C PHE A 6 -2.73 -1.37 -5.23
N GLU A 7 -2.80 -1.75 -6.50
CA GLU A 7 -1.58 -2.03 -7.29
C GLU A 7 -0.71 -0.78 -7.50
N HIS A 8 -1.30 0.39 -7.64
CA HIS A 8 -0.55 1.63 -7.79
C HIS A 8 0.06 2.17 -6.49
N CYS A 9 -0.26 1.57 -5.34
CA CYS A 9 0.13 2.11 -4.03
C CYS A 9 1.58 1.78 -3.68
N SER A 10 2.44 2.78 -3.60
CA SER A 10 3.84 2.61 -3.21
C SER A 10 4.03 2.08 -1.79
N LEU A 11 3.13 2.40 -0.87
CA LEU A 11 3.15 1.88 0.50
C LEU A 11 2.80 0.40 0.54
N CYS A 12 1.86 -0.05 -0.31
CA CYS A 12 1.53 -1.46 -0.49
C CYS A 12 2.71 -2.22 -1.09
N PHE A 13 3.36 -1.62 -2.09
CA PHE A 13 4.52 -2.23 -2.75
C PHE A 13 5.67 -2.49 -1.78
N ARG A 14 5.91 -1.58 -0.83
CA ARG A 14 6.91 -1.75 0.24
C ARG A 14 6.68 -3.03 1.06
N VAL A 15 5.43 -3.29 1.44
CA VAL A 15 5.05 -4.49 2.21
C VAL A 15 5.24 -5.76 1.38
N ARG A 16 4.82 -5.73 0.11
CA ARG A 16 5.00 -6.83 -0.84
C ARG A 16 6.49 -7.16 -1.06
N MET A 17 7.33 -6.13 -1.18
CA MET A 17 8.78 -6.31 -1.35
C MET A 17 9.41 -7.08 -0.19
N VAL A 18 9.14 -6.69 1.05
CA VAL A 18 9.74 -7.39 2.20
C VAL A 18 9.20 -8.80 2.33
N ALA A 19 7.91 -9.01 2.08
CA ALA A 19 7.34 -10.36 2.07
C ALA A 19 8.01 -11.25 1.03
N ALA A 20 8.25 -10.73 -0.18
CA ALA A 20 8.94 -11.47 -1.23
C ALA A 20 10.39 -11.78 -0.85
N LEU A 21 11.14 -10.82 -0.29
CA LEU A 21 12.51 -11.03 0.18
C LEU A 21 12.60 -12.10 1.28
N LYS A 22 11.58 -12.15 2.15
CA LYS A 22 11.46 -13.15 3.23
C LYS A 22 10.92 -14.51 2.75
N GLY A 23 10.43 -14.61 1.53
CA GLY A 23 9.67 -15.79 1.08
C GLY A 23 8.34 -15.98 1.84
N THR A 24 7.83 -14.92 2.47
CA THR A 24 6.57 -14.95 3.22
C THR A 24 5.40 -14.83 2.27
N HIS A 25 4.49 -15.81 2.32
CA HIS A 25 3.29 -15.79 1.48
C HIS A 25 2.26 -14.78 2.02
N LEU A 26 1.89 -13.81 1.18
CA LEU A 26 0.77 -12.90 1.42
C LEU A 26 -0.40 -13.27 0.51
N VAL A 27 -1.60 -13.34 1.07
CA VAL A 27 -2.84 -13.33 0.27
C VAL A 27 -3.13 -11.88 -0.09
N GLU A 28 -2.86 -11.51 -1.33
CA GLU A 28 -3.10 -10.14 -1.82
C GLU A 28 -4.55 -9.96 -2.24
N GLN A 29 -5.23 -8.99 -1.66
CA GLN A 29 -6.59 -8.58 -2.02
C GLN A 29 -6.55 -7.16 -2.56
N VAL A 30 -6.65 -7.01 -3.87
CA VAL A 30 -6.84 -5.69 -4.48
C VAL A 30 -8.31 -5.31 -4.31
N VAL A 31 -8.54 -4.13 -3.74
CA VAL A 31 -9.88 -3.54 -3.60
C VAL A 31 -10.10 -2.50 -4.69
N GLU A 32 -11.34 -2.26 -5.11
CA GLU A 32 -11.65 -1.19 -6.04
C GLU A 32 -11.53 0.19 -5.35
N ASP A 33 -11.16 1.24 -6.09
CA ASP A 33 -10.87 2.54 -5.44
C ASP A 33 -12.10 3.17 -4.78
N ASP A 34 -13.31 2.86 -5.26
CA ASP A 34 -14.57 3.28 -4.66
C ASP A 34 -15.13 2.33 -3.59
N ASP A 35 -14.55 1.14 -3.42
CA ASP A 35 -14.94 0.20 -2.37
C ASP A 35 -14.33 0.58 -1.02
N SER A 36 -15.05 1.41 -0.28
CA SER A 36 -14.67 1.77 1.09
C SER A 36 -15.14 0.76 2.15
N ASP A 37 -16.08 -0.11 1.82
CA ASP A 37 -16.75 -0.98 2.79
C ASP A 37 -15.80 -2.04 3.34
N ALA A 38 -14.98 -2.65 2.48
CA ALA A 38 -13.99 -3.64 2.90
C ALA A 38 -12.99 -3.09 3.93
N MET A 39 -12.56 -1.83 3.75
CA MET A 39 -11.63 -1.17 4.67
C MET A 39 -12.35 -0.71 5.96
N THR A 40 -13.55 -0.12 5.82
CA THR A 40 -14.33 0.39 6.94
C THR A 40 -14.77 -0.74 7.88
N ALA A 41 -15.11 -1.90 7.34
CA ALA A 41 -15.47 -3.08 8.12
C ALA A 41 -14.30 -3.59 9.00
N LEU A 42 -13.05 -3.41 8.55
CA LEU A 42 -11.87 -3.86 9.29
C LEU A 42 -11.36 -2.82 10.30
N VAL A 43 -11.33 -1.55 9.92
CA VAL A 43 -10.61 -0.51 10.68
C VAL A 43 -11.39 0.79 10.86
N GLY A 44 -12.68 0.80 10.50
CA GLY A 44 -13.58 1.94 10.71
C GLY A 44 -13.35 3.12 9.77
N ARG A 45 -12.43 3.02 8.83
CA ARG A 45 -12.10 4.11 7.88
C ARG A 45 -11.49 3.59 6.58
N ARG A 46 -11.54 4.41 5.55
CA ARG A 46 -10.85 4.14 4.28
C ARG A 46 -9.35 4.40 4.43
N VAL A 47 -8.54 3.36 4.34
CA VAL A 47 -7.07 3.42 4.40
C VAL A 47 -6.45 2.21 3.70
N ILE A 48 -5.33 2.38 3.02
CA ILE A 48 -4.52 1.33 2.38
C ILE A 48 -3.04 1.66 2.59
N PRO A 49 -2.18 0.64 2.86
CA PRO A 49 -2.46 -0.79 3.03
C PRO A 49 -3.11 -1.15 4.37
N ILE A 50 -3.77 -2.33 4.41
CA ILE A 50 -4.14 -3.01 5.67
C ILE A 50 -3.55 -4.41 5.62
N LEU A 51 -2.71 -4.76 6.58
CA LEU A 51 -2.22 -6.12 6.76
C LEU A 51 -3.06 -6.80 7.86
N VAL A 52 -3.84 -7.80 7.47
CA VAL A 52 -4.58 -8.65 8.42
C VAL A 52 -3.67 -9.82 8.79
N LEU A 53 -3.32 -9.90 10.06
CA LEU A 53 -2.49 -10.95 10.63
C LEU A 53 -3.25 -12.30 10.69
N ASP A 54 -2.54 -13.37 11.01
CA ASP A 54 -3.15 -14.71 11.05
C ASP A 54 -4.14 -14.89 12.23
N ASP A 55 -4.03 -14.06 13.25
CA ASP A 55 -4.99 -13.96 14.36
C ASP A 55 -6.21 -13.06 14.05
N GLY A 56 -6.25 -12.47 12.85
CA GLY A 56 -7.32 -11.58 12.39
C GLY A 56 -7.13 -10.11 12.76
N GLN A 57 -6.08 -9.73 13.49
CA GLN A 57 -5.86 -8.34 13.86
C GLN A 57 -5.35 -7.52 12.66
N PRO A 58 -5.93 -6.33 12.41
CA PRO A 58 -5.46 -5.44 11.35
C PRO A 58 -4.28 -4.58 11.82
N MET A 59 -3.29 -4.43 10.96
CA MET A 59 -2.16 -3.52 11.10
C MET A 59 -2.24 -2.44 10.00
N LEU A 60 -1.97 -1.18 10.32
CA LEU A 60 -2.22 -0.04 9.42
C LEU A 60 -0.96 0.63 8.88
N GLU A 61 0.08 0.77 9.69
CA GLU A 61 1.28 1.51 9.29
C GLU A 61 2.22 0.62 8.46
N SER A 62 2.54 1.04 7.24
CA SER A 62 3.31 0.20 6.31
C SER A 62 4.72 -0.12 6.79
N TRP A 63 5.34 0.77 7.56
CA TRP A 63 6.65 0.47 8.18
C TRP A 63 6.54 -0.54 9.31
N ASP A 64 5.46 -0.51 10.08
CA ASP A 64 5.22 -1.52 11.13
C ASP A 64 4.94 -2.88 10.49
N MET A 65 4.21 -2.92 9.35
CA MET A 65 4.02 -4.14 8.57
C MET A 65 5.35 -4.70 8.07
N VAL A 66 6.22 -3.84 7.56
CA VAL A 66 7.58 -4.22 7.11
C VAL A 66 8.38 -4.81 8.27
N ALA A 67 8.41 -4.13 9.42
CA ALA A 67 9.13 -4.60 10.60
C ALA A 67 8.56 -5.92 11.12
N HIS A 68 7.23 -6.06 11.14
CA HIS A 68 6.55 -7.29 11.54
C HIS A 68 6.96 -8.46 10.64
N ILE A 69 6.85 -8.30 9.33
CA ILE A 69 7.20 -9.36 8.37
C ILE A 69 8.69 -9.71 8.48
N ASP A 70 9.56 -8.70 8.61
CA ASP A 70 11.02 -8.93 8.73
C ASP A 70 11.40 -9.64 10.02
N SER A 71 10.62 -9.47 11.09
CA SER A 71 10.85 -10.16 12.36
C SER A 71 10.51 -11.66 12.34
N ILE A 72 9.80 -12.15 11.30
CA ILE A 72 9.47 -13.55 11.17
C ILE A 72 10.70 -14.33 10.70
N GLY A 73 11.28 -15.15 11.56
CA GLY A 73 12.52 -15.87 11.28
C GLY A 73 13.74 -14.94 11.24
N GLU A 74 14.73 -15.26 10.40
CA GLU A 74 15.95 -14.46 10.30
C GLU A 74 15.69 -13.14 9.58
N PRO A 75 16.02 -11.97 10.16
CA PRO A 75 15.84 -10.68 9.51
C PRO A 75 16.66 -10.55 8.22
N VAL A 76 16.09 -9.93 7.19
CA VAL A 76 16.77 -9.65 5.91
C VAL A 76 17.07 -8.17 5.72
N LEU A 77 16.35 -7.28 6.44
CA LEU A 77 16.60 -5.84 6.41
C LEU A 77 17.69 -5.50 7.41
N THR A 78 18.92 -5.77 7.01
CA THR A 78 20.13 -5.56 7.84
C THR A 78 21.01 -4.49 7.22
N GLY A 79 21.70 -3.74 8.04
CA GLY A 79 22.65 -2.72 7.61
C GLY A 79 22.42 -1.37 8.29
N PRO A 80 23.32 -0.41 8.07
CA PRO A 80 23.20 0.90 8.67
C PRO A 80 22.05 1.70 8.05
N GLU A 81 21.45 2.57 8.83
CA GLU A 81 20.53 3.59 8.30
C GLU A 81 21.24 4.45 7.27
N ARG A 82 20.49 4.83 6.24
CA ARG A 82 20.98 5.64 5.12
C ARG A 82 20.14 6.90 4.98
N PRO A 83 20.45 7.95 5.75
CA PRO A 83 19.65 9.18 5.79
C PRO A 83 19.58 9.89 4.43
N GLU A 84 20.58 9.70 3.57
CA GLU A 84 20.57 10.22 2.21
C GLU A 84 19.45 9.61 1.36
N ILE A 85 19.07 8.34 1.60
CA ILE A 85 17.94 7.69 0.91
C ILE A 85 16.62 8.26 1.41
N ALA A 86 16.48 8.44 2.73
CA ALA A 86 15.31 9.05 3.32
C ALA A 86 15.09 10.47 2.75
N ALA A 87 16.13 11.29 2.69
CA ALA A 87 16.05 12.64 2.13
C ALA A 87 15.66 12.65 0.63
N ILE A 88 16.10 11.66 -0.16
CA ILE A 88 15.66 11.50 -1.55
C ILE A 88 14.18 11.12 -1.60
N ALA A 89 13.75 10.18 -0.77
CA ALA A 89 12.36 9.72 -0.72
C ALA A 89 11.41 10.88 -0.36
N ASP A 90 11.77 11.70 0.62
CA ASP A 90 10.99 12.89 1.01
C ASP A 90 10.83 13.87 -0.15
N ARG A 91 11.92 14.17 -0.86
CA ARG A 91 11.87 15.03 -2.05
C ARG A 91 11.03 14.46 -3.19
N MET A 92 10.99 13.13 -3.32
CA MET A 92 10.13 12.49 -4.32
C MET A 92 8.64 12.64 -4.02
N LEU A 93 8.24 12.78 -2.76
CA LEU A 93 6.84 13.00 -2.38
C LEU A 93 6.27 14.30 -2.96
N ASP A 94 7.11 15.31 -3.17
CA ASP A 94 6.70 16.58 -3.77
C ASP A 94 6.43 16.48 -5.28
N VAL A 95 7.09 15.58 -5.96
CA VAL A 95 7.07 15.47 -7.43
C VAL A 95 6.20 14.30 -7.92
N THR A 96 6.25 13.16 -7.23
CA THR A 96 5.59 11.92 -7.64
C THR A 96 4.09 12.10 -7.89
N PRO A 97 3.31 12.79 -7.04
CA PRO A 97 1.88 12.97 -7.27
C PRO A 97 1.56 13.65 -8.61
N PHE A 98 2.33 14.66 -9.01
CA PHE A 98 2.13 15.34 -10.30
C PHE A 98 2.44 14.45 -11.51
N LEU A 99 3.37 13.52 -11.34
CA LEU A 99 3.76 12.61 -12.40
C LEU A 99 2.83 11.39 -12.51
N THR A 100 2.42 10.83 -11.39
CA THR A 100 1.75 9.52 -11.36
C THR A 100 0.23 9.61 -11.24
N MET A 101 -0.29 10.50 -10.39
CA MET A 101 -1.72 10.57 -10.10
C MET A 101 -2.62 10.78 -11.33
N PRO A 102 -2.28 11.66 -12.30
CA PRO A 102 -3.12 11.81 -13.49
C PRO A 102 -3.10 10.60 -14.43
N ARG A 103 -2.12 9.71 -14.27
CA ARG A 103 -1.90 8.56 -15.16
C ARG A 103 -2.50 7.27 -14.63
N TYR A 104 -2.56 7.11 -13.31
CA TYR A 104 -3.06 5.88 -12.69
C TYR A 104 -4.42 5.43 -13.20
N PRO A 105 -5.47 6.29 -13.29
CA PRO A 105 -6.78 5.85 -13.75
C PRO A 105 -6.84 5.52 -15.25
N LEU A 106 -5.77 5.81 -16.00
CA LEU A 106 -5.65 5.44 -17.41
C LEU A 106 -5.04 4.04 -17.60
N LEU A 107 -4.46 3.47 -16.54
CA LEU A 107 -3.85 2.15 -16.58
C LEU A 107 -4.91 1.07 -16.33
N PRO A 108 -4.74 -0.13 -16.90
CA PRO A 108 -5.65 -1.26 -16.69
C PRO A 108 -5.42 -1.95 -15.34
N LEU A 109 -5.41 -1.16 -14.26
CA LEU A 109 -5.20 -1.66 -12.91
C LEU A 109 -6.50 -2.19 -12.32
N PRO A 110 -6.44 -3.24 -11.47
CA PRO A 110 -7.63 -3.89 -10.92
C PRO A 110 -8.52 -2.94 -10.11
N GLU A 111 -7.94 -2.01 -9.36
CA GLU A 111 -8.66 -1.01 -8.57
C GLU A 111 -9.40 0.04 -9.41
N PHE A 112 -9.10 0.13 -10.71
CA PHE A 112 -9.74 1.03 -11.67
C PHE A 112 -10.56 0.30 -12.73
N ARG A 113 -11.07 -0.89 -12.41
CA ARG A 113 -11.80 -1.74 -13.35
C ARG A 113 -13.10 -1.10 -13.80
N THR A 114 -13.79 -0.41 -12.88
CA THR A 114 -15.06 0.26 -13.16
C THR A 114 -14.87 1.74 -13.50
N VAL A 115 -15.83 2.34 -14.19
CA VAL A 115 -15.88 3.79 -14.42
C VAL A 115 -16.03 4.51 -13.09
N ALA A 116 -16.88 4.00 -12.20
CA ALA A 116 -17.13 4.57 -10.88
C ALA A 116 -15.82 4.67 -10.05
N ALA A 117 -15.02 3.62 -10.02
CA ALA A 117 -13.73 3.62 -9.31
C ALA A 117 -12.75 4.65 -9.87
N ARG A 118 -12.68 4.81 -11.19
CA ARG A 118 -11.85 5.85 -11.84
C ARG A 118 -12.32 7.26 -11.50
N ASP A 119 -13.62 7.51 -11.59
CA ASP A 119 -14.22 8.81 -11.28
C ASP A 119 -14.02 9.15 -9.80
N HIS A 120 -14.24 8.19 -8.91
CA HIS A 120 -13.97 8.35 -7.47
C HIS A 120 -12.53 8.78 -7.20
N PHE A 121 -11.56 8.11 -7.82
CA PHE A 121 -10.14 8.48 -7.68
C PHE A 121 -9.88 9.91 -8.16
N LEU A 122 -10.39 10.29 -9.33
CA LEU A 122 -10.17 11.61 -9.93
C LEU A 122 -10.78 12.74 -9.09
N VAL A 123 -11.99 12.54 -8.58
CA VAL A 123 -12.68 13.52 -7.71
C VAL A 123 -11.88 13.70 -6.43
N ARG A 124 -11.58 12.63 -5.73
CA ARG A 124 -10.83 12.66 -4.46
C ARG A 124 -9.44 13.30 -4.59
N LYS A 125 -8.78 13.15 -5.75
CA LYS A 125 -7.45 13.73 -5.97
C LYS A 125 -7.46 15.18 -6.44
N ARG A 126 -8.62 15.70 -6.85
CA ARG A 126 -8.80 17.14 -7.11
C ARG A 126 -9.06 17.94 -5.84
N GLU A 127 -9.59 17.28 -4.81
CA GLU A 127 -9.95 17.89 -3.52
C GLU A 127 -8.81 17.83 -2.48
N ALA A 128 -7.75 17.07 -2.75
CA ALA A 128 -6.58 16.89 -1.88
C ALA A 128 -5.42 17.79 -2.29
#